data_85242fba755708b6ab24db1a07e17095
#
_entry.id   85242fba755708b6ab24db1a07e17095
#
_cell.length_a   1.000
_cell.length_b   1.000
_cell.length_c   1.000
_cell.angle_alpha   90.00
_cell.angle_beta   90.00
_cell.angle_gamma   90.00
#
_symmetry.space_group_name_H-M   'P 1'
#
loop_
_entity.id
_entity.type
_entity.pdbx_description
1 polymer ?
#
loop_
_entity_poly.entity_id
_entity_poly.type
_entity_poly.pdbx_seq_one_letter_code
_entity_poly.pdbx_strand_id
1 'polypeptide(L)'
;ITAGNKVHLNNMNQLESTYANATHVFLMTSTYGEGQAPSSASHFLEKAKDLNLPRGCQVNVLGFGDSQFTHFAGFAKQVEALVINKGFKQMLPMTAIDRFCQASLASWIDRVSHCLNQSLCLKLDKQTMSPFLMQLAEQQSYGEEVDAPVRILRFKASLQGTDILNSVLDPTVQHTSQIIWPEFEVGDLVGIMPPGSDFVRYYSLASCDEEGMLEICVRKQVEGECSGFLHALKEGDVIQAFIQKKVSFRPAHNVNAVIMIGAGTGMAPLQGFIRQNKKHVPYYLYWGGRLQNSDFIYEDKLSEALATSRLTQLRLAFSRSTKPQYVQNLLTDDAKALSLRVAEGAQIMVCGSQAMADGVRISLDKILKQKQLSVSELEQTGRYVQDVY
;
A
#
# COMPACT_ATOMS: atom_id res chain seq x y z
N ILE A 1 -14.05 16.57 14.05
CA ILE A 1 -15.12 15.84 14.77
C ILE A 1 -15.37 16.49 16.14
N THR A 2 -14.35 17.06 16.78
CA THR A 2 -14.45 17.66 18.13
C THR A 2 -15.17 19.02 18.18
N ALA A 3 -15.50 19.63 17.04
CA ALA A 3 -16.19 20.94 17.00
C ALA A 3 -17.73 20.84 16.90
N GLY A 4 -18.30 19.67 17.20
CA GLY A 4 -19.77 19.47 17.17
C GLY A 4 -20.36 19.29 15.77
N ASN A 5 -19.53 19.21 14.72
CA ASN A 5 -19.98 18.98 13.35
C ASN A 5 -20.30 17.50 13.09
N LYS A 6 -21.37 17.24 12.35
CA LYS A 6 -21.65 15.92 11.83
C LYS A 6 -20.76 15.70 10.59
N VAL A 7 -19.81 14.77 10.68
CA VAL A 7 -18.85 14.48 9.60
C VAL A 7 -19.14 13.10 9.03
N HIS A 8 -19.19 13.02 7.71
CA HIS A 8 -19.24 11.79 6.95
C HIS A 8 -17.91 11.64 6.23
N LEU A 9 -17.19 10.54 6.46
CA LEU A 9 -15.87 10.26 5.88
C LEU A 9 -15.97 9.09 4.92
N ASN A 10 -15.62 9.32 3.67
CA ASN A 10 -15.56 8.30 2.62
C ASN A 10 -14.20 8.29 1.91
N ASN A 11 -13.84 7.14 1.39
CA ASN A 11 -12.79 7.03 0.38
C ASN A 11 -13.27 7.67 -0.95
N MET A 12 -12.39 8.32 -1.69
CA MET A 12 -12.76 9.00 -2.94
C MET A 12 -13.32 8.04 -4.01
N ASN A 13 -12.94 6.76 -4.00
CA ASN A 13 -13.56 5.73 -4.86
C ASN A 13 -14.99 5.34 -4.41
N GLN A 14 -15.38 5.65 -3.16
CA GLN A 14 -16.70 5.41 -2.61
C GLN A 14 -17.59 6.66 -2.70
N LEU A 15 -17.30 7.56 -3.66
CA LEU A 15 -18.09 8.76 -3.91
C LEU A 15 -19.54 8.37 -4.20
N GLU A 16 -20.45 8.99 -3.45
CA GLU A 16 -21.89 8.91 -3.70
C GLU A 16 -22.31 9.95 -4.75
N SER A 17 -23.34 9.67 -5.51
CA SER A 17 -23.83 10.61 -6.55
C SER A 17 -24.47 11.86 -5.94
N THR A 18 -24.90 11.80 -4.67
CA THR A 18 -25.53 12.93 -3.97
C THR A 18 -25.24 12.89 -2.47
N TYR A 19 -25.07 14.09 -1.92
CA TYR A 19 -24.89 14.33 -0.47
C TYR A 19 -25.94 15.38 -0.04
N ALA A 20 -27.18 14.97 0.05
CA ALA A 20 -28.35 15.86 0.22
C ALA A 20 -28.26 16.86 1.37
N ASN A 21 -27.53 16.53 2.44
CA ASN A 21 -27.41 17.37 3.64
C ASN A 21 -26.01 17.99 3.81
N ALA A 22 -25.14 17.87 2.80
CA ALA A 22 -23.79 18.41 2.91
C ALA A 22 -23.79 19.93 2.77
N THR A 23 -23.22 20.63 3.74
CA THR A 23 -22.94 22.06 3.69
C THR A 23 -21.54 22.35 3.18
N HIS A 24 -20.61 21.43 3.45
CA HIS A 24 -19.20 21.49 3.03
C HIS A 24 -18.73 20.12 2.59
N VAL A 25 -17.92 20.09 1.54
CA VAL A 25 -17.24 18.88 1.04
C VAL A 25 -15.74 19.16 0.97
N PHE A 26 -14.94 18.35 1.65
CA PHE A 26 -13.49 18.42 1.62
C PHE A 26 -12.96 17.24 0.81
N LEU A 27 -12.34 17.52 -0.33
CA LEU A 27 -11.70 16.54 -1.20
C LEU A 27 -10.19 16.55 -0.90
N MET A 28 -9.72 15.53 -0.20
CA MET A 28 -8.33 15.40 0.21
C MET A 28 -7.68 14.25 -0.56
N THR A 29 -6.58 14.53 -1.26
CA THR A 29 -5.92 13.52 -2.08
C THR A 29 -4.42 13.73 -2.17
N SER A 30 -3.69 12.64 -2.34
CA SER A 30 -2.28 12.66 -2.75
C SER A 30 -2.18 12.53 -4.27
N THR A 31 -0.97 12.75 -4.78
CA THR A 31 -0.62 12.49 -6.18
C THR A 31 0.36 11.33 -6.22
N TYR A 32 0.18 10.43 -7.18
CA TYR A 32 1.03 9.27 -7.40
C TYR A 32 1.73 9.35 -8.76
N GLY A 33 2.93 8.77 -8.86
CA GLY A 33 3.68 8.69 -10.11
C GLY A 33 3.77 10.03 -10.86
N GLU A 34 3.47 10.02 -12.14
CA GLU A 34 3.51 11.18 -13.05
C GLU A 34 2.24 12.05 -12.98
N GLY A 35 1.71 12.30 -11.80
CA GLY A 35 0.52 13.15 -11.62
C GLY A 35 -0.80 12.37 -11.52
N GLN A 36 -0.74 11.06 -11.33
CA GLN A 36 -1.88 10.15 -11.34
C GLN A 36 -2.65 10.17 -10.01
N ALA A 37 -3.89 9.64 -10.06
CA ALA A 37 -4.68 9.41 -8.87
C ALA A 37 -4.07 8.32 -7.99
N PRO A 38 -4.10 8.45 -6.65
CA PRO A 38 -3.81 7.33 -5.77
C PRO A 38 -4.86 6.22 -5.94
N SER A 39 -4.52 5.00 -5.56
CA SER A 39 -5.44 3.85 -5.65
C SER A 39 -6.80 4.09 -4.99
N SER A 40 -6.81 4.86 -3.90
CA SER A 40 -8.02 5.28 -3.18
C SER A 40 -8.90 6.29 -3.93
N ALA A 41 -8.45 6.82 -5.07
CA ALA A 41 -9.14 7.82 -5.86
C ALA A 41 -9.11 7.52 -7.38
N SER A 42 -8.70 6.31 -7.78
CA SER A 42 -8.51 5.91 -9.19
C SER A 42 -9.75 6.07 -10.07
N HIS A 43 -10.94 5.92 -9.50
CA HIS A 43 -12.24 6.08 -10.20
C HIS A 43 -12.95 7.40 -9.89
N PHE A 44 -12.31 8.27 -9.08
CA PHE A 44 -12.98 9.48 -8.60
C PHE A 44 -13.44 10.41 -9.73
N LEU A 45 -12.56 10.73 -10.69
CA LEU A 45 -12.89 11.67 -11.76
C LEU A 45 -14.04 11.16 -12.65
N GLU A 46 -14.15 9.84 -12.83
CA GLU A 46 -15.25 9.23 -13.58
C GLU A 46 -16.57 9.34 -12.80
N LYS A 47 -16.58 8.88 -11.55
CA LYS A 47 -17.76 8.94 -10.67
C LYS A 47 -18.22 10.37 -10.38
N ALA A 48 -17.29 11.29 -10.28
CA ALA A 48 -17.58 12.68 -9.98
C ALA A 48 -18.29 13.42 -11.14
N LYS A 49 -18.37 12.83 -12.35
CA LYS A 49 -19.20 13.37 -13.42
C LYS A 49 -20.68 13.43 -13.02
N ASP A 50 -21.14 12.47 -12.24
CA ASP A 50 -22.53 12.37 -11.78
C ASP A 50 -22.74 12.99 -10.38
N LEU A 51 -21.68 13.52 -9.76
CA LEU A 51 -21.78 14.16 -8.44
C LEU A 51 -22.67 15.40 -8.48
N ASN A 52 -23.68 15.41 -7.63
CA ASN A 52 -24.56 16.52 -7.37
C ASN A 52 -24.46 16.95 -5.91
N LEU A 53 -24.24 18.24 -5.69
CA LEU A 53 -24.16 18.82 -4.36
C LEU A 53 -25.33 19.80 -4.11
N PRO A 54 -25.79 19.92 -2.86
CA PRO A 54 -26.85 20.85 -2.48
C PRO A 54 -26.51 22.28 -2.88
N ARG A 55 -27.52 23.06 -3.20
CA ARG A 55 -27.35 24.49 -3.50
C ARG A 55 -26.73 25.20 -2.30
N GLY A 56 -25.60 25.89 -2.52
CA GLY A 56 -24.85 26.59 -1.48
C GLY A 56 -23.80 25.72 -0.77
N CYS A 57 -23.72 24.42 -1.04
CA CYS A 57 -22.63 23.59 -0.56
C CYS A 57 -21.28 24.13 -1.05
N GLN A 58 -20.31 24.21 -0.13
CA GLN A 58 -18.97 24.69 -0.45
C GLN A 58 -17.99 23.54 -0.53
N VAL A 59 -17.10 23.59 -1.51
CA VAL A 59 -16.10 22.54 -1.76
C VAL A 59 -14.71 23.10 -1.51
N ASN A 60 -13.86 22.33 -0.85
CA ASN A 60 -12.44 22.64 -0.73
C ASN A 60 -11.60 21.44 -1.17
N VAL A 61 -10.53 21.70 -1.91
CA VAL A 61 -9.58 20.69 -2.37
C VAL A 61 -8.25 20.87 -1.63
N LEU A 62 -7.75 19.78 -1.04
CA LEU A 62 -6.44 19.71 -0.40
C LEU A 62 -5.62 18.62 -1.08
N GLY A 63 -4.51 19.02 -1.68
CA GLY A 63 -3.58 18.12 -2.35
C GLY A 63 -2.33 17.88 -1.51
N PHE A 64 -1.89 16.63 -1.43
CA PHE A 64 -0.59 16.26 -0.87
C PHE A 64 0.33 15.80 -2.00
N GLY A 65 1.60 16.17 -1.93
CA GLY A 65 2.59 15.78 -2.92
C GLY A 65 4.00 16.12 -2.46
N ASP A 66 4.94 15.89 -3.38
CA ASP A 66 6.34 16.25 -3.20
C ASP A 66 6.75 17.16 -4.37
N SER A 67 7.23 18.37 -4.06
CA SER A 67 7.60 19.37 -5.04
C SER A 67 8.86 19.00 -5.85
N GLN A 68 9.58 17.96 -5.46
CA GLN A 68 10.68 17.40 -6.26
C GLN A 68 10.20 16.67 -7.51
N PHE A 69 8.91 16.25 -7.56
CA PHE A 69 8.34 15.61 -8.74
C PHE A 69 7.72 16.63 -9.70
N THR A 70 7.91 16.40 -10.99
CA THR A 70 7.44 17.28 -12.09
C THR A 70 5.95 17.62 -11.98
N HIS A 71 5.13 16.67 -11.53
CA HIS A 71 3.69 16.83 -11.43
C HIS A 71 3.21 17.00 -9.98
N PHE A 72 3.90 17.88 -9.22
CA PHE A 72 3.52 18.21 -7.84
C PHE A 72 2.02 18.52 -7.70
N ALA A 73 1.36 17.77 -6.81
CA ALA A 73 -0.08 17.82 -6.56
C ALA A 73 -0.95 17.72 -7.84
N GLY A 74 -0.45 16.99 -8.86
CA GLY A 74 -1.06 16.92 -10.19
C GLY A 74 -2.50 16.40 -10.17
N PHE A 75 -2.78 15.35 -9.41
CA PHE A 75 -4.14 14.82 -9.31
C PHE A 75 -5.08 15.80 -8.56
N ALA A 76 -4.62 16.46 -7.51
CA ALA A 76 -5.43 17.47 -6.81
C ALA A 76 -5.80 18.65 -7.73
N LYS A 77 -4.91 19.06 -8.64
CA LYS A 77 -5.20 20.07 -9.67
C LYS A 77 -6.29 19.59 -10.63
N GLN A 78 -6.30 18.31 -11.01
CA GLN A 78 -7.37 17.73 -11.83
C GLN A 78 -8.72 17.73 -11.09
N VAL A 79 -8.69 17.42 -9.78
CA VAL A 79 -9.89 17.47 -8.91
C VAL A 79 -10.40 18.91 -8.80
N GLU A 80 -9.54 19.90 -8.61
CA GLU A 80 -9.93 21.32 -8.57
C GLU A 80 -10.55 21.76 -9.89
N ALA A 81 -9.93 21.40 -11.01
CA ALA A 81 -10.47 21.71 -12.34
C ALA A 81 -11.89 21.12 -12.55
N LEU A 82 -12.12 19.91 -12.05
CA LEU A 82 -13.46 19.30 -12.08
C LEU A 82 -14.46 20.09 -11.21
N VAL A 83 -14.07 20.48 -9.99
CA VAL A 83 -14.91 21.29 -9.08
C VAL A 83 -15.32 22.60 -9.75
N ILE A 84 -14.36 23.28 -10.39
CA ILE A 84 -14.61 24.53 -11.13
C ILE A 84 -15.53 24.29 -12.34
N ASN A 85 -15.24 23.29 -13.16
CA ASN A 85 -16.02 22.97 -14.36
C ASN A 85 -17.47 22.59 -14.04
N LYS A 86 -17.73 21.99 -12.89
CA LYS A 86 -19.08 21.68 -12.41
C LYS A 86 -19.79 22.89 -11.79
N GLY A 87 -19.13 24.02 -11.67
CA GLY A 87 -19.70 25.23 -11.08
C GLY A 87 -19.95 25.14 -9.57
N PHE A 88 -19.26 24.23 -8.87
CA PHE A 88 -19.37 24.13 -7.42
C PHE A 88 -18.71 25.35 -6.74
N LYS A 89 -19.33 25.84 -5.68
CA LYS A 89 -18.80 26.98 -4.92
C LYS A 89 -17.57 26.54 -4.16
N GLN A 90 -16.42 27.10 -4.49
CA GLN A 90 -15.20 26.85 -3.72
C GLN A 90 -15.23 27.65 -2.39
N MET A 91 -14.87 27.00 -1.30
CA MET A 91 -14.69 27.64 0.01
C MET A 91 -13.35 28.41 0.06
N LEU A 92 -12.30 27.76 -0.41
CA LEU A 92 -10.94 28.28 -0.58
C LEU A 92 -10.35 27.73 -1.88
N PRO A 93 -9.41 28.42 -2.53
CA PRO A 93 -8.61 27.83 -3.60
C PRO A 93 -7.92 26.57 -3.11
N MET A 94 -7.65 25.63 -4.04
CA MET A 94 -6.90 24.43 -3.72
C MET A 94 -5.59 24.78 -2.99
N THR A 95 -5.30 24.02 -1.97
CA THR A 95 -4.04 24.12 -1.25
C THR A 95 -3.24 22.87 -1.51
N ALA A 96 -1.98 23.01 -1.93
CA ALA A 96 -1.04 21.91 -2.05
C ALA A 96 -0.09 21.91 -0.85
N ILE A 97 -0.03 20.78 -0.15
CA ILE A 97 0.88 20.55 0.97
C ILE A 97 2.08 19.79 0.44
N ASP A 98 3.23 20.46 0.45
CA ASP A 98 4.49 19.85 0.07
C ASP A 98 5.03 18.99 1.21
N ARG A 99 5.35 17.72 0.90
CA ARG A 99 6.05 16.81 1.82
C ARG A 99 5.46 16.77 3.23
N PHE A 100 4.14 16.83 3.30
CA PHE A 100 3.39 16.86 4.57
C PHE A 100 3.85 17.98 5.54
N CYS A 101 4.27 19.13 5.01
CA CYS A 101 4.74 20.27 5.79
C CYS A 101 3.71 20.69 6.83
N GLN A 102 4.02 20.51 8.12
CA GLN A 102 3.11 20.78 9.23
C GLN A 102 2.70 22.26 9.29
N ALA A 103 3.62 23.18 8.98
CA ALA A 103 3.33 24.61 8.98
C ALA A 103 2.31 24.98 7.89
N SER A 104 2.44 24.41 6.69
CA SER A 104 1.48 24.60 5.59
C SER A 104 0.12 24.01 5.91
N LEU A 105 0.09 22.84 6.56
CA LEU A 105 -1.14 22.19 7.00
C LEU A 105 -1.83 23.01 8.10
N ALA A 106 -1.09 23.50 9.09
CA ALA A 106 -1.61 24.38 10.15
C ALA A 106 -2.20 25.67 9.55
N SER A 107 -1.49 26.31 8.63
CA SER A 107 -1.99 27.51 7.93
C SER A 107 -3.27 27.24 7.14
N TRP A 108 -3.40 26.04 6.50
CA TRP A 108 -4.63 25.66 5.83
C TRP A 108 -5.79 25.48 6.82
N ILE A 109 -5.55 24.86 7.98
CA ILE A 109 -6.57 24.67 9.03
C ILE A 109 -7.03 26.02 9.59
N ASP A 110 -6.13 26.97 9.80
CA ASP A 110 -6.49 28.30 10.27
C ASP A 110 -7.39 29.02 9.26
N ARG A 111 -7.11 28.93 7.96
CA ARG A 111 -7.97 29.49 6.91
C ARG A 111 -9.34 28.81 6.86
N VAL A 112 -9.39 27.47 6.99
CA VAL A 112 -10.65 26.71 7.06
C VAL A 112 -11.42 27.10 8.32
N SER A 113 -10.76 27.22 9.47
CA SER A 113 -11.36 27.67 10.73
C SER A 113 -12.03 29.03 10.58
N HIS A 114 -11.36 29.96 9.91
CA HIS A 114 -11.90 31.28 9.63
C HIS A 114 -13.12 31.22 8.71
N CYS A 115 -13.08 30.45 7.64
CA CYS A 115 -14.22 30.28 6.72
C CYS A 115 -15.44 29.64 7.38
N LEU A 116 -15.21 28.71 8.30
CA LEU A 116 -16.28 28.03 9.05
C LEU A 116 -16.75 28.81 10.27
N ASN A 117 -16.07 29.89 10.62
CA ASN A 117 -16.27 30.64 11.89
C ASN A 117 -16.22 29.71 13.11
N GLN A 118 -15.28 28.73 13.09
CA GLN A 118 -15.09 27.72 14.13
C GLN A 118 -13.61 27.55 14.42
N SER A 119 -13.23 27.40 15.67
CA SER A 119 -11.86 27.04 16.03
C SER A 119 -11.64 25.57 15.81
N LEU A 120 -10.89 25.25 14.76
CA LEU A 120 -10.42 23.88 14.47
C LEU A 120 -9.01 23.72 15.02
N CYS A 121 -8.79 22.67 15.78
CA CYS A 121 -7.47 22.30 16.26
C CYS A 121 -7.05 20.99 15.61
N LEU A 122 -5.90 20.97 14.94
CA LEU A 122 -5.29 19.76 14.47
C LEU A 122 -4.66 19.03 15.66
N LYS A 123 -5.36 18.07 16.21
CA LYS A 123 -4.70 17.03 16.97
C LYS A 123 -4.16 16.02 15.94
N LEU A 124 -2.97 16.28 15.45
CA LEU A 124 -2.19 15.18 14.93
C LEU A 124 -1.98 14.26 16.15
N ASP A 125 -2.76 13.18 16.24
CA ASP A 125 -2.27 12.05 16.97
C ASP A 125 -0.91 11.81 16.36
N LYS A 126 0.13 12.14 17.09
CA LYS A 126 1.38 11.44 16.95
C LYS A 126 0.95 9.99 17.22
N GLN A 127 0.52 9.27 16.20
CA GLN A 127 0.82 7.86 16.17
C GLN A 127 2.29 7.88 16.52
N THR A 128 2.58 7.56 17.75
CA THR A 128 3.94 7.45 18.22
C THR A 128 4.49 6.33 17.38
N MET A 129 5.07 6.70 16.23
CA MET A 129 5.92 5.80 15.49
C MET A 129 7.04 5.53 16.46
N SER A 130 6.86 4.49 17.28
CA SER A 130 7.88 4.08 18.20
C SER A 130 8.99 3.49 17.35
N PRO A 131 10.08 4.23 17.10
CA PRO A 131 11.16 3.71 16.31
C PRO A 131 11.82 2.57 17.08
N PHE A 132 12.21 1.55 16.36
CA PHE A 132 13.01 0.45 16.89
C PHE A 132 14.25 0.25 16.03
N LEU A 133 15.25 -0.41 16.60
CA LEU A 133 16.48 -0.74 15.90
C LEU A 133 16.42 -2.19 15.43
N MET A 134 16.75 -2.41 14.17
CA MET A 134 16.85 -3.73 13.57
C MET A 134 18.21 -3.92 12.91
N GLN A 135 18.77 -5.13 13.04
CA GLN A 135 20.04 -5.52 12.46
C GLN A 135 19.82 -6.45 11.28
N LEU A 136 20.44 -6.16 10.14
CA LEU A 136 20.43 -7.07 9.00
C LEU A 136 21.12 -8.38 9.36
N ALA A 137 20.37 -9.47 9.35
CA ALA A 137 20.85 -10.81 9.69
C ALA A 137 21.17 -11.64 8.46
N GLU A 138 20.32 -11.54 7.41
CA GLU A 138 20.45 -12.33 6.19
C GLU A 138 20.01 -11.50 4.98
N GLN A 139 20.61 -11.77 3.83
CA GLN A 139 20.19 -11.19 2.55
C GLN A 139 20.32 -12.19 1.40
N GLN A 140 19.43 -12.05 0.43
CA GLN A 140 19.45 -12.87 -0.79
C GLN A 140 19.17 -11.98 -2.00
N SER A 141 19.99 -12.09 -3.06
CA SER A 141 19.91 -11.26 -4.27
C SER A 141 19.33 -12.02 -5.45
N TYR A 142 18.57 -11.31 -6.28
CA TYR A 142 17.91 -11.80 -7.49
C TYR A 142 17.88 -10.72 -8.57
N GLY A 143 17.64 -11.12 -9.82
CA GLY A 143 17.25 -10.22 -10.90
C GLY A 143 18.35 -9.33 -11.46
N GLU A 144 19.63 -9.58 -11.15
CA GLU A 144 20.74 -8.80 -11.69
C GLU A 144 20.86 -8.97 -13.22
N GLU A 145 20.70 -10.21 -13.72
CA GLU A 145 20.79 -10.53 -15.15
C GLU A 145 19.67 -9.92 -16.01
N VAL A 146 18.57 -9.54 -15.39
CA VAL A 146 17.41 -8.94 -16.06
C VAL A 146 17.27 -7.45 -15.78
N ASP A 147 18.33 -6.82 -15.29
CA ASP A 147 18.38 -5.38 -14.99
C ASP A 147 17.23 -4.92 -14.06
N ALA A 148 16.98 -5.76 -13.07
CA ALA A 148 15.97 -5.54 -12.06
C ALA A 148 16.40 -6.10 -10.71
N PRO A 149 17.51 -5.62 -10.12
CA PRO A 149 18.04 -6.16 -8.88
C PRO A 149 17.01 -6.12 -7.76
N VAL A 150 16.81 -7.25 -7.11
CA VAL A 150 15.91 -7.44 -5.98
C VAL A 150 16.69 -8.06 -4.84
N ARG A 151 16.48 -7.59 -3.62
CA ARG A 151 16.98 -8.21 -2.40
C ARG A 151 15.85 -8.60 -1.46
N ILE A 152 15.90 -9.81 -0.94
CA ILE A 152 15.16 -10.20 0.26
C ILE A 152 16.08 -9.89 1.44
N LEU A 153 15.62 -9.04 2.35
CA LEU A 153 16.35 -8.60 3.53
C LEU A 153 15.62 -9.08 4.77
N ARG A 154 16.35 -9.75 5.67
CA ARG A 154 15.84 -10.26 6.94
C ARG A 154 16.56 -9.60 8.09
N PHE A 155 15.79 -8.96 8.93
CA PHE A 155 16.28 -8.23 10.09
C PHE A 155 15.85 -8.93 11.37
N LYS A 156 16.73 -8.91 12.37
CA LYS A 156 16.43 -9.28 13.76
C LYS A 156 16.43 -8.05 14.65
N ALA A 157 15.85 -8.16 15.84
CA ALA A 157 15.94 -7.12 16.83
C ALA A 157 17.40 -6.82 17.18
N SER A 158 17.77 -5.53 17.22
CA SER A 158 19.13 -5.14 17.61
C SER A 158 19.21 -4.84 19.10
N LEU A 159 20.26 -5.38 19.73
CA LEU A 159 20.64 -5.04 21.10
C LEU A 159 21.42 -3.72 21.19
N GLN A 160 22.00 -3.30 20.08
CA GLN A 160 22.84 -2.10 20.04
C GLN A 160 21.94 -0.86 19.96
N GLY A 161 21.94 -0.06 21.00
CA GLY A 161 21.28 1.25 21.00
C GLY A 161 20.15 1.46 22.00
N THR A 162 19.68 0.42 22.70
CA THR A 162 18.82 0.63 23.88
C THR A 162 19.54 1.47 24.93
N ASP A 163 20.84 1.32 25.08
CA ASP A 163 21.66 2.11 26.02
C ASP A 163 21.85 3.57 25.56
N ILE A 164 21.92 3.83 24.24
CA ILE A 164 22.10 5.19 23.70
C ILE A 164 20.81 5.99 23.79
N LEU A 165 19.67 5.41 23.45
CA LEU A 165 18.36 6.07 23.58
C LEU A 165 18.00 6.32 25.06
N ASN A 166 18.31 5.40 25.95
CA ASN A 166 18.03 5.51 27.36
C ASN A 166 18.98 6.49 28.07
N SER A 167 20.26 6.58 27.67
CA SER A 167 21.22 7.53 28.23
C SER A 167 20.93 8.99 27.87
N VAL A 168 20.19 9.23 26.77
CA VAL A 168 19.77 10.57 26.34
C VAL A 168 18.49 11.01 27.07
N LEU A 169 17.63 10.08 27.51
CA LEU A 169 16.33 10.38 28.12
C LEU A 169 16.37 10.48 29.64
N ASP A 170 17.11 9.65 30.36
CA ASP A 170 17.31 9.76 31.81
C ASP A 170 18.51 8.91 32.30
N PRO A 171 19.65 9.54 32.69
CA PRO A 171 20.83 8.82 33.15
C PRO A 171 20.71 8.20 34.55
N THR A 172 19.60 8.38 35.25
CA THR A 172 19.42 7.92 36.64
C THR A 172 18.64 6.61 36.76
N VAL A 173 18.04 6.12 35.67
CA VAL A 173 17.24 4.89 35.67
C VAL A 173 18.07 3.70 35.23
N GLN A 174 18.32 2.75 36.09
CA GLN A 174 18.86 1.43 35.72
C GLN A 174 17.78 0.65 34.97
N HIS A 175 17.80 0.73 33.65
CA HIS A 175 16.88 -0.03 32.79
C HIS A 175 17.50 -1.43 32.54
N THR A 176 16.79 -2.47 32.92
CA THR A 176 16.98 -3.79 32.34
C THR A 176 16.57 -3.65 30.86
N SER A 177 17.56 -3.75 29.96
CA SER A 177 17.40 -3.61 28.51
C SER A 177 16.48 -4.71 27.97
N GLN A 178 15.16 -4.50 28.02
CA GLN A 178 14.25 -5.35 27.28
C GLN A 178 14.30 -4.93 25.82
N ILE A 179 14.69 -5.86 24.96
CA ILE A 179 14.57 -5.68 23.50
C ILE A 179 13.08 -5.55 23.21
N ILE A 180 12.64 -4.35 22.84
CA ILE A 180 11.28 -4.15 22.40
C ILE A 180 11.25 -4.46 20.89
N TRP A 181 10.90 -5.70 20.56
CA TRP A 181 10.55 -6.06 19.19
C TRP A 181 9.10 -5.69 18.96
N PRO A 182 8.78 -4.88 17.95
CA PRO A 182 7.40 -4.45 17.73
C PRO A 182 6.52 -5.62 17.28
N GLU A 183 5.25 -5.58 17.67
CA GLU A 183 4.26 -6.49 17.11
C GLU A 183 3.94 -6.10 15.66
N PHE A 184 4.04 -7.05 14.75
CA PHE A 184 3.67 -6.87 13.34
C PHE A 184 3.17 -8.17 12.74
N GLU A 185 2.41 -8.04 11.66
CA GLU A 185 1.86 -9.16 10.91
C GLU A 185 2.28 -9.06 9.43
N VAL A 186 2.19 -10.18 8.72
CA VAL A 186 2.37 -10.19 7.26
C VAL A 186 1.45 -9.16 6.61
N GLY A 187 1.98 -8.39 5.67
CA GLY A 187 1.27 -7.33 4.97
C GLY A 187 1.15 -5.99 5.72
N ASP A 188 1.60 -5.89 7.00
CA ASP A 188 1.92 -4.60 7.60
C ASP A 188 3.07 -3.92 6.84
N LEU A 189 3.30 -2.67 7.11
CA LEU A 189 4.38 -1.92 6.48
C LEU A 189 5.49 -1.63 7.49
N VAL A 190 6.73 -1.75 7.05
CA VAL A 190 7.86 -1.15 7.74
C VAL A 190 8.24 0.16 7.06
N GLY A 191 8.28 1.23 7.83
CA GLY A 191 8.77 2.53 7.40
C GLY A 191 10.26 2.67 7.68
N ILE A 192 11.03 3.01 6.65
CA ILE A 192 12.48 3.21 6.71
C ILE A 192 12.80 4.57 6.14
N MET A 193 13.61 5.33 6.86
CA MET A 193 14.13 6.63 6.44
C MET A 193 15.64 6.51 6.32
N PRO A 194 16.21 6.58 5.10
CA PRO A 194 17.65 6.48 4.92
C PRO A 194 18.36 7.68 5.53
N PRO A 195 19.63 7.55 5.94
CA PRO A 195 20.42 8.66 6.47
C PRO A 195 20.46 9.87 5.50
N GLY A 196 20.19 11.05 6.02
CA GLY A 196 20.19 12.29 5.23
C GLY A 196 18.90 12.55 4.45
N SER A 197 17.92 11.66 4.53
CA SER A 197 16.59 11.83 3.92
C SER A 197 15.57 12.28 4.94
N ASP A 198 14.67 13.15 4.52
CA ASP A 198 13.48 13.55 5.28
C ASP A 198 12.26 12.65 4.98
N PHE A 199 12.45 11.62 4.13
CA PHE A 199 11.36 10.82 3.62
C PHE A 199 11.41 9.38 4.07
N VAL A 200 10.29 8.94 4.61
CA VAL A 200 10.03 7.53 4.89
C VAL A 200 9.62 6.82 3.61
N ARG A 201 10.18 5.64 3.40
CA ARG A 201 9.69 4.69 2.39
C ARG A 201 9.14 3.46 3.10
N TYR A 202 8.00 2.99 2.60
CA TYR A 202 7.28 1.86 3.18
C TYR A 202 7.49 0.61 2.36
N TYR A 203 7.70 -0.52 3.05
CA TYR A 203 7.85 -1.83 2.46
C TYR A 203 6.90 -2.81 3.13
N SER A 204 6.18 -3.61 2.33
CA SER A 204 5.23 -4.59 2.84
C SER A 204 5.97 -5.77 3.46
N LEU A 205 5.58 -6.14 4.67
CA LEU A 205 6.19 -7.22 5.44
C LEU A 205 5.79 -8.59 4.89
N ALA A 206 6.79 -9.44 4.73
CA ALA A 206 6.63 -10.84 4.33
C ALA A 206 6.65 -11.80 5.53
N SER A 207 6.80 -11.30 6.75
CA SER A 207 6.88 -12.07 8.00
C SER A 207 5.98 -11.47 9.08
N CYS A 208 5.84 -12.17 10.20
CA CYS A 208 5.23 -11.67 11.43
C CYS A 208 6.25 -11.72 12.59
N ASP A 209 5.93 -11.04 13.68
CA ASP A 209 6.77 -10.94 14.87
C ASP A 209 7.04 -12.29 15.54
N GLU A 210 6.06 -13.22 15.51
CA GLU A 210 6.21 -14.60 16.01
C GLU A 210 7.36 -15.36 15.33
N GLU A 211 7.75 -14.98 14.10
CA GLU A 211 8.85 -15.61 13.38
C GLU A 211 10.25 -15.13 13.86
N GLY A 212 10.30 -14.11 14.73
CA GLY A 212 11.52 -13.55 15.27
C GLY A 212 12.38 -12.75 14.28
N MET A 213 11.93 -12.62 13.05
CA MET A 213 12.59 -11.86 11.98
C MET A 213 11.59 -11.01 11.20
N LEU A 214 12.02 -9.81 10.83
CA LEU A 214 11.31 -8.94 9.92
C LEU A 214 11.86 -9.11 8.52
N GLU A 215 11.02 -9.52 7.58
CA GLU A 215 11.40 -9.78 6.18
C GLU A 215 10.73 -8.80 5.22
N ILE A 216 11.55 -8.19 4.36
CA ILE A 216 11.09 -7.35 3.25
C ILE A 216 11.75 -7.76 1.95
N CYS A 217 11.08 -7.46 0.84
CA CYS A 217 11.63 -7.64 -0.50
C CYS A 217 11.74 -6.27 -1.18
N VAL A 218 12.96 -5.90 -1.58
CA VAL A 218 13.28 -4.56 -2.07
C VAL A 218 13.83 -4.63 -3.48
N ARG A 219 13.14 -4.02 -4.44
CA ARG A 219 13.66 -3.79 -5.77
C ARG A 219 14.47 -2.50 -5.78
N LYS A 220 15.70 -2.55 -6.29
CA LYS A 220 16.52 -1.36 -6.49
C LYS A 220 15.93 -0.51 -7.59
N GLN A 221 15.60 0.73 -7.27
CA GLN A 221 15.15 1.73 -8.22
C GLN A 221 16.35 2.54 -8.72
N VAL A 222 16.34 2.90 -9.99
CA VAL A 222 17.30 3.88 -10.54
C VAL A 222 17.06 5.19 -9.79
N GLU A 223 18.08 5.80 -9.20
CA GLU A 223 17.97 7.00 -8.36
C GLU A 223 17.11 6.86 -7.09
N GLY A 224 16.70 5.64 -6.74
CA GLY A 224 15.92 5.37 -5.54
C GLY A 224 16.78 5.44 -4.27
N GLU A 225 16.72 6.54 -3.54
CA GLU A 225 17.54 6.81 -2.35
C GLU A 225 17.42 5.69 -1.31
N CYS A 226 16.20 5.37 -0.86
CA CYS A 226 16.00 4.34 0.15
C CYS A 226 16.28 2.92 -0.37
N SER A 227 15.88 2.60 -1.59
CA SER A 227 16.20 1.29 -2.17
C SER A 227 17.69 1.12 -2.42
N GLY A 228 18.39 2.19 -2.82
CA GLY A 228 19.85 2.23 -2.93
C GLY A 228 20.54 2.01 -1.59
N PHE A 229 20.08 2.69 -0.54
CA PHE A 229 20.55 2.51 0.84
C PHE A 229 20.37 1.05 1.30
N LEU A 230 19.18 0.48 1.15
CA LEU A 230 18.89 -0.90 1.55
C LEU A 230 19.72 -1.93 0.77
N HIS A 231 20.00 -1.66 -0.51
CA HIS A 231 20.89 -2.50 -1.31
C HIS A 231 22.38 -2.33 -0.97
N ALA A 232 22.77 -1.29 -0.25
CA ALA A 232 24.15 -1.08 0.21
C ALA A 232 24.42 -1.75 1.57
N LEU A 233 23.40 -2.13 2.33
CA LEU A 233 23.53 -2.76 3.65
C LEU A 233 24.31 -4.08 3.56
N LYS A 234 25.08 -4.32 4.61
CA LYS A 234 25.79 -5.58 4.86
C LYS A 234 25.22 -6.26 6.09
N GLU A 235 25.37 -7.57 6.18
CA GLU A 235 25.02 -8.32 7.38
C GLU A 235 25.74 -7.75 8.59
N GLY A 236 25.00 -7.50 9.65
CA GLY A 236 25.47 -6.83 10.86
C GLY A 236 25.12 -5.33 10.93
N ASP A 237 24.80 -4.68 9.82
CA ASP A 237 24.40 -3.26 9.83
C ASP A 237 23.09 -3.08 10.61
N VAL A 238 23.02 -2.00 11.38
CA VAL A 238 21.85 -1.64 12.19
C VAL A 238 21.18 -0.42 11.61
N ILE A 239 19.86 -0.49 11.45
CA ILE A 239 19.05 0.62 10.95
C ILE A 239 17.85 0.86 11.86
N GLN A 240 17.35 2.09 11.81
CA GLN A 240 16.12 2.49 12.50
C GLN A 240 14.91 2.33 11.59
N ALA A 241 13.83 1.81 12.15
CA ALA A 241 12.57 1.60 11.45
C ALA A 241 11.37 1.78 12.40
N PHE A 242 10.17 1.78 11.86
CA PHE A 242 8.92 1.74 12.61
C PHE A 242 7.87 0.93 11.86
N ILE A 243 6.89 0.38 12.58
CA ILE A 243 5.80 -0.40 11.99
C ILE A 243 4.58 0.48 11.76
N GLN A 244 3.98 0.33 10.58
CA GLN A 244 2.68 0.87 10.26
C GLN A 244 1.72 -0.28 9.96
N LYS A 245 0.69 -0.44 10.79
CA LYS A 245 -0.34 -1.47 10.60
C LYS A 245 -1.12 -1.23 9.31
N LYS A 246 -1.34 -2.29 8.52
CA LYS A 246 -2.10 -2.25 7.27
C LYS A 246 -3.16 -3.35 7.22
N VAL A 247 -4.21 -3.19 8.00
CA VAL A 247 -5.28 -4.18 8.16
C VAL A 247 -6.06 -4.44 6.86
N SER A 248 -6.06 -3.48 5.92
CA SER A 248 -6.83 -3.58 4.67
C SER A 248 -6.32 -4.62 3.68
N PHE A 249 -5.07 -5.10 3.82
CA PHE A 249 -4.49 -6.12 2.94
C PHE A 249 -4.20 -7.39 3.71
N ARG A 250 -5.24 -8.21 3.90
CA ARG A 250 -5.20 -9.50 4.63
C ARG A 250 -6.07 -10.54 3.94
N PRO A 251 -5.73 -11.83 4.02
CA PRO A 251 -6.66 -12.91 3.73
C PRO A 251 -7.86 -12.82 4.68
N ALA A 252 -9.07 -12.86 4.14
CA ALA A 252 -10.27 -12.82 4.94
C ALA A 252 -10.51 -14.17 5.67
N HIS A 253 -11.03 -14.11 6.89
CA HIS A 253 -11.18 -15.30 7.74
C HIS A 253 -12.24 -16.30 7.27
N ASN A 254 -13.27 -15.84 6.56
CA ASN A 254 -14.45 -16.64 6.21
C ASN A 254 -14.60 -16.76 4.69
N VAL A 255 -13.53 -17.15 3.99
CA VAL A 255 -13.55 -17.39 2.55
C VAL A 255 -13.24 -18.84 2.23
N ASN A 256 -13.85 -19.36 1.16
CA ASN A 256 -13.64 -20.73 0.72
C ASN A 256 -12.28 -20.92 0.03
N ALA A 257 -11.72 -19.85 -0.50
CA ALA A 257 -10.43 -19.85 -1.19
C ALA A 257 -9.88 -18.44 -1.29
N VAL A 258 -8.56 -18.32 -1.51
CA VAL A 258 -7.87 -17.06 -1.80
C VAL A 258 -7.14 -17.17 -3.13
N ILE A 259 -7.42 -16.25 -4.03
CA ILE A 259 -6.74 -16.10 -5.32
C ILE A 259 -5.74 -14.94 -5.18
N MET A 260 -4.47 -15.26 -5.16
CA MET A 260 -3.37 -14.31 -5.02
C MET A 260 -2.76 -14.02 -6.38
N ILE A 261 -2.66 -12.75 -6.73
CA ILE A 261 -2.14 -12.29 -8.02
C ILE A 261 -1.03 -11.28 -7.75
N GLY A 262 0.18 -11.55 -8.23
CA GLY A 262 1.31 -10.68 -7.97
C GLY A 262 2.31 -10.59 -9.10
N ALA A 263 3.19 -9.59 -9.04
CA ALA A 263 4.35 -9.51 -9.91
C ALA A 263 5.56 -8.89 -9.19
N GLY A 264 6.75 -9.35 -9.54
CA GLY A 264 8.00 -8.86 -8.93
C GLY A 264 7.98 -8.95 -7.41
N THR A 265 8.34 -7.87 -6.72
CA THR A 265 8.39 -7.79 -5.25
C THR A 265 7.03 -7.90 -4.55
N GLY A 266 5.93 -7.79 -5.29
CA GLY A 266 4.59 -8.11 -4.78
C GLY A 266 4.41 -9.56 -4.31
N MET A 267 5.35 -10.43 -4.63
CA MET A 267 5.42 -11.79 -4.07
C MET A 267 5.59 -11.80 -2.54
N ALA A 268 6.31 -10.83 -1.98
CA ALA A 268 6.74 -10.87 -0.59
C ALA A 268 5.59 -11.04 0.41
N PRO A 269 4.58 -10.15 0.50
CA PRO A 269 3.46 -10.35 1.41
C PRO A 269 2.62 -11.58 1.04
N LEU A 270 2.47 -11.90 -0.26
CA LEU A 270 1.71 -13.08 -0.70
C LEU A 270 2.35 -14.38 -0.20
N GLN A 271 3.68 -14.48 -0.32
CA GLN A 271 4.44 -15.63 0.21
C GLN A 271 4.32 -15.72 1.73
N GLY A 272 4.37 -14.59 2.43
CA GLY A 272 4.16 -14.55 3.88
C GLY A 272 2.79 -15.11 4.29
N PHE A 273 1.71 -14.72 3.59
CA PHE A 273 0.37 -15.28 3.84
C PHE A 273 0.29 -16.77 3.54
N ILE A 274 0.93 -17.24 2.45
CA ILE A 274 1.00 -18.66 2.11
C ILE A 274 1.71 -19.44 3.23
N ARG A 275 2.82 -18.92 3.75
CA ARG A 275 3.57 -19.53 4.85
C ARG A 275 2.72 -19.66 6.12
N GLN A 276 1.86 -18.69 6.39
CA GLN A 276 0.96 -18.67 7.53
C GLN A 276 -0.33 -19.51 7.33
N ASN A 277 -0.56 -20.05 6.16
CA ASN A 277 -1.76 -20.85 5.85
C ASN A 277 -1.74 -22.22 6.56
N LYS A 278 -1.76 -22.21 7.89
CA LYS A 278 -1.81 -23.44 8.73
C LYS A 278 -3.18 -24.16 8.67
N LYS A 279 -4.22 -23.46 8.22
CA LYS A 279 -5.59 -24.02 8.07
C LYS A 279 -5.81 -24.69 6.72
N HIS A 280 -4.82 -24.67 5.85
CA HIS A 280 -4.88 -25.24 4.49
C HIS A 280 -6.11 -24.75 3.69
N VAL A 281 -6.47 -23.48 3.85
CA VAL A 281 -7.45 -22.83 2.97
C VAL A 281 -6.89 -22.90 1.54
N PRO A 282 -7.69 -23.26 0.52
CA PRO A 282 -7.21 -23.32 -0.85
C PRO A 282 -6.65 -21.97 -1.33
N TYR A 283 -5.33 -21.88 -1.51
CA TYR A 283 -4.65 -20.70 -2.02
C TYR A 283 -4.14 -20.97 -3.44
N TYR A 284 -4.48 -20.07 -4.36
CA TYR A 284 -4.12 -20.11 -5.78
C TYR A 284 -3.25 -18.90 -6.10
N LEU A 285 -1.98 -19.12 -6.43
CA LEU A 285 -1.03 -18.05 -6.72
C LEU A 285 -0.77 -17.95 -8.22
N TYR A 286 -1.01 -16.75 -8.77
CA TYR A 286 -0.62 -16.31 -10.10
C TYR A 286 0.47 -15.26 -9.95
N TRP A 287 1.67 -15.54 -10.44
CA TRP A 287 2.77 -14.61 -10.29
C TRP A 287 3.52 -14.38 -11.60
N GLY A 288 3.94 -13.10 -11.80
CA GLY A 288 4.69 -12.66 -12.96
C GLY A 288 6.08 -12.16 -12.61
N GLY A 289 7.08 -12.65 -13.34
CA GLY A 289 8.47 -12.21 -13.33
C GLY A 289 8.98 -11.84 -14.72
N ARG A 290 10.28 -11.62 -14.83
CA ARG A 290 10.95 -11.36 -16.10
C ARG A 290 11.54 -12.63 -16.68
N LEU A 291 12.37 -13.34 -15.90
CA LEU A 291 13.09 -14.55 -16.32
C LEU A 291 13.18 -15.54 -15.15
N GLN A 292 12.77 -16.78 -15.35
CA GLN A 292 12.66 -17.79 -14.30
C GLN A 292 13.95 -17.97 -13.50
N ASN A 293 15.08 -18.15 -14.18
CA ASN A 293 16.35 -18.44 -13.52
C ASN A 293 17.03 -17.20 -12.89
N SER A 294 16.42 -16.03 -12.98
CA SER A 294 17.01 -14.79 -12.52
C SER A 294 16.19 -14.10 -11.42
N ASP A 295 14.91 -13.88 -11.65
CA ASP A 295 14.06 -13.09 -10.75
C ASP A 295 12.85 -13.83 -10.17
N PHE A 296 12.84 -15.18 -10.25
CA PHE A 296 11.84 -15.97 -9.53
C PHE A 296 12.21 -16.06 -8.04
N ILE A 297 11.73 -15.10 -7.29
CA ILE A 297 11.96 -15.01 -5.85
C ILE A 297 11.12 -16.04 -5.08
N TYR A 298 11.64 -16.57 -3.98
CA TYR A 298 11.00 -17.56 -3.09
C TYR A 298 10.69 -18.93 -3.73
N GLU A 299 11.36 -19.33 -4.79
CA GLU A 299 11.09 -20.61 -5.49
C GLU A 299 11.04 -21.81 -4.55
N ASP A 300 12.07 -21.99 -3.69
CA ASP A 300 12.14 -23.09 -2.72
C ASP A 300 10.98 -23.07 -1.72
N LYS A 301 10.60 -21.86 -1.24
CA LYS A 301 9.52 -21.69 -0.28
C LYS A 301 8.14 -21.99 -0.88
N LEU A 302 7.94 -21.64 -2.14
CA LEU A 302 6.71 -21.95 -2.87
C LEU A 302 6.61 -23.44 -3.22
N SER A 303 7.73 -24.09 -3.53
CA SER A 303 7.82 -25.53 -3.75
C SER A 303 7.47 -26.30 -2.47
N GLU A 304 8.02 -25.86 -1.32
CA GLU A 304 7.67 -26.40 0.00
C GLU A 304 6.16 -26.20 0.30
N ALA A 305 5.64 -25.02 0.00
CA ALA A 305 4.23 -24.71 0.25
C ALA A 305 3.26 -25.58 -0.57
N LEU A 306 3.62 -25.90 -1.82
CA LEU A 306 2.89 -26.88 -2.64
C LEU A 306 2.96 -28.29 -2.04
N ALA A 307 4.15 -28.74 -1.64
CA ALA A 307 4.36 -30.06 -1.05
C ALA A 307 3.61 -30.23 0.30
N THR A 308 3.48 -29.16 1.06
CA THR A 308 2.78 -29.15 2.36
C THR A 308 1.31 -28.71 2.27
N SER A 309 0.77 -28.57 1.07
CA SER A 309 -0.62 -28.12 0.82
C SER A 309 -0.99 -26.75 1.43
N ARG A 310 -0.01 -25.92 1.78
CA ARG A 310 -0.23 -24.51 2.14
C ARG A 310 -0.56 -23.64 0.92
N LEU A 311 -0.12 -24.10 -0.25
CA LEU A 311 -0.47 -23.55 -1.57
C LEU A 311 -1.10 -24.66 -2.40
N THR A 312 -2.25 -24.40 -2.99
CA THR A 312 -2.99 -25.37 -3.80
C THR A 312 -2.50 -25.38 -5.24
N GLN A 313 -2.20 -24.21 -5.80
CA GLN A 313 -1.78 -24.08 -7.18
C GLN A 313 -0.83 -22.89 -7.33
N LEU A 314 0.21 -23.08 -8.14
CA LEU A 314 1.15 -22.03 -8.56
C LEU A 314 1.11 -21.91 -10.09
N ARG A 315 0.90 -20.69 -10.59
CA ARG A 315 0.95 -20.34 -12.00
C ARG A 315 1.99 -19.24 -12.20
N LEU A 316 2.93 -19.45 -13.09
CA LEU A 316 4.06 -18.55 -13.33
C LEU A 316 4.02 -18.01 -14.76
N ALA A 317 4.28 -16.71 -14.90
CA ALA A 317 4.43 -16.02 -16.17
C ALA A 317 5.77 -15.28 -16.21
N PHE A 318 6.51 -15.39 -17.29
CA PHE A 318 7.80 -14.73 -17.47
C PHE A 318 7.81 -13.89 -18.75
N SER A 319 7.98 -12.59 -18.61
CA SER A 319 7.85 -11.62 -19.72
C SER A 319 9.07 -11.58 -20.65
N ARG A 320 10.20 -12.14 -20.23
CA ARG A 320 11.45 -12.23 -21.03
C ARG A 320 11.85 -13.67 -21.36
N SER A 321 10.91 -14.61 -21.27
CA SER A 321 11.11 -15.99 -21.71
C SER A 321 10.99 -16.10 -23.23
N THR A 322 11.32 -17.27 -23.78
CA THR A 322 11.14 -17.59 -25.22
C THR A 322 9.68 -17.47 -25.67
N LYS A 323 8.72 -17.62 -24.76
CA LYS A 323 7.29 -17.37 -24.96
C LYS A 323 6.85 -16.36 -23.91
N PRO A 324 6.97 -15.05 -24.18
CA PRO A 324 6.64 -14.01 -23.21
C PRO A 324 5.19 -14.11 -22.74
N GLN A 325 5.00 -14.14 -21.43
CA GLN A 325 3.69 -14.15 -20.78
C GLN A 325 3.68 -13.16 -19.63
N TYR A 326 2.50 -12.57 -19.40
CA TYR A 326 2.20 -11.77 -18.23
C TYR A 326 1.17 -12.48 -17.36
N VAL A 327 1.04 -12.05 -16.12
CA VAL A 327 0.07 -12.64 -15.18
C VAL A 327 -1.37 -12.60 -15.72
N GLN A 328 -1.73 -11.58 -16.48
CA GLN A 328 -3.03 -11.45 -17.13
C GLN A 328 -3.35 -12.55 -18.14
N ASN A 329 -2.32 -13.08 -18.82
CA ASN A 329 -2.49 -14.21 -19.73
C ASN A 329 -2.91 -15.47 -18.95
N LEU A 330 -2.26 -15.74 -17.82
CA LEU A 330 -2.59 -16.87 -16.95
C LEU A 330 -4.03 -16.79 -16.42
N LEU A 331 -4.49 -15.58 -16.07
CA LEU A 331 -5.87 -15.39 -15.61
C LEU A 331 -6.88 -15.71 -16.73
N THR A 332 -6.52 -15.34 -17.97
CA THR A 332 -7.36 -15.62 -19.16
C THR A 332 -7.39 -17.12 -19.47
N ASP A 333 -6.25 -17.80 -19.37
CA ASP A 333 -6.15 -19.25 -19.58
C ASP A 333 -7.01 -20.02 -18.58
N ASP A 334 -7.04 -19.57 -17.32
CA ASP A 334 -7.77 -20.21 -16.24
C ASP A 334 -9.17 -19.56 -15.99
N ALA A 335 -9.69 -18.75 -16.93
CA ALA A 335 -10.89 -17.90 -16.76
C ALA A 335 -12.11 -18.65 -16.20
N LYS A 336 -12.39 -19.86 -16.71
CA LYS A 336 -13.53 -20.68 -16.26
C LYS A 336 -13.40 -21.10 -14.80
N ALA A 337 -12.23 -21.61 -14.40
CA ALA A 337 -11.98 -22.04 -13.04
C ALA A 337 -11.94 -20.85 -12.08
N LEU A 338 -11.33 -19.73 -12.49
CA LEU A 338 -11.24 -18.51 -11.71
C LEU A 338 -12.63 -17.92 -11.45
N SER A 339 -13.47 -17.76 -12.49
CA SER A 339 -14.81 -17.20 -12.35
C SER A 339 -15.70 -18.06 -11.46
N LEU A 340 -15.56 -19.40 -11.51
CA LEU A 340 -16.29 -20.31 -10.63
C LEU A 340 -15.89 -20.13 -9.16
N ARG A 341 -14.59 -20.16 -8.86
CA ARG A 341 -14.09 -19.95 -7.49
C ARG A 341 -14.55 -18.61 -6.90
N VAL A 342 -14.53 -17.55 -7.71
CA VAL A 342 -15.02 -16.23 -7.27
C VAL A 342 -16.53 -16.25 -7.01
N ALA A 343 -17.31 -16.92 -7.86
CA ALA A 343 -18.76 -17.08 -7.64
C ALA A 343 -19.07 -17.91 -6.38
N GLU A 344 -18.20 -18.86 -6.02
CA GLU A 344 -18.30 -19.68 -4.80
C GLU A 344 -17.79 -18.96 -3.54
N GLY A 345 -17.32 -17.73 -3.63
CA GLY A 345 -16.95 -16.92 -2.47
C GLY A 345 -15.45 -16.70 -2.27
N ALA A 346 -14.58 -17.03 -3.23
CA ALA A 346 -13.15 -16.75 -3.10
C ALA A 346 -12.86 -15.25 -3.00
N GLN A 347 -11.82 -14.90 -2.21
CA GLN A 347 -11.24 -13.56 -2.17
C GLN A 347 -10.12 -13.45 -3.22
N ILE A 348 -9.97 -12.26 -3.80
CA ILE A 348 -8.87 -11.92 -4.68
C ILE A 348 -7.95 -10.92 -3.97
N MET A 349 -6.65 -11.21 -3.96
CA MET A 349 -5.61 -10.35 -3.42
C MET A 349 -4.60 -10.01 -4.53
N VAL A 350 -4.36 -8.71 -4.76
CA VAL A 350 -3.44 -8.24 -5.82
C VAL A 350 -2.29 -7.46 -5.19
N CYS A 351 -1.03 -7.81 -5.54
CA CYS A 351 0.14 -7.09 -5.03
C CYS A 351 1.21 -6.88 -6.12
N GLY A 352 1.65 -5.64 -6.29
CA GLY A 352 2.69 -5.24 -7.25
C GLY A 352 2.52 -3.83 -7.78
N SER A 353 3.04 -3.57 -9.00
CA SER A 353 2.95 -2.24 -9.60
C SER A 353 1.51 -1.86 -9.98
N GLN A 354 1.22 -0.55 -9.96
CA GLN A 354 -0.10 -0.03 -10.38
C GLN A 354 -0.47 -0.49 -11.79
N ALA A 355 0.46 -0.41 -12.74
CA ALA A 355 0.22 -0.83 -14.13
C ALA A 355 -0.16 -2.32 -14.24
N MET A 356 0.45 -3.18 -13.41
CA MET A 356 0.08 -4.60 -13.34
C MET A 356 -1.33 -4.76 -12.78
N ALA A 357 -1.65 -4.09 -11.68
CA ALA A 357 -2.96 -4.16 -11.05
C ALA A 357 -4.09 -3.68 -11.96
N ASP A 358 -3.86 -2.61 -12.73
CA ASP A 358 -4.83 -2.11 -13.72
C ASP A 358 -5.09 -3.16 -14.82
N GLY A 359 -4.03 -3.77 -15.35
CA GLY A 359 -4.16 -4.85 -16.33
C GLY A 359 -4.87 -6.09 -15.77
N VAL A 360 -4.60 -6.46 -14.53
CA VAL A 360 -5.29 -7.53 -13.81
C VAL A 360 -6.77 -7.21 -13.64
N ARG A 361 -7.10 -5.99 -13.22
CA ARG A 361 -8.47 -5.53 -13.04
C ARG A 361 -9.29 -5.65 -14.33
N ILE A 362 -8.74 -5.15 -15.45
CA ILE A 362 -9.37 -5.24 -16.77
C ILE A 362 -9.63 -6.70 -17.16
N SER A 363 -8.67 -7.59 -16.92
CA SER A 363 -8.81 -9.02 -17.21
C SER A 363 -9.86 -9.68 -16.33
N LEU A 364 -9.86 -9.38 -15.03
CA LEU A 364 -10.84 -9.91 -14.07
C LEU A 364 -12.26 -9.46 -14.39
N ASP A 365 -12.49 -8.19 -14.73
CA ASP A 365 -13.82 -7.69 -15.09
C ASP A 365 -14.37 -8.42 -16.34
N LYS A 366 -13.52 -8.71 -17.33
CA LYS A 366 -13.93 -9.52 -18.50
C LYS A 366 -14.29 -10.95 -18.11
N ILE A 367 -13.51 -11.59 -17.23
CA ILE A 367 -13.71 -12.97 -16.79
C ILE A 367 -14.97 -13.08 -15.93
N LEU A 368 -15.16 -12.17 -14.99
CA LEU A 368 -16.24 -12.19 -14.00
C LEU A 368 -17.61 -11.82 -14.59
N LYS A 369 -17.62 -11.07 -15.70
CA LYS A 369 -18.85 -10.69 -16.42
C LYS A 369 -19.72 -11.89 -16.76
N GLN A 370 -19.15 -13.05 -17.05
CA GLN A 370 -19.88 -14.28 -17.34
C GLN A 370 -20.68 -14.80 -16.14
N LYS A 371 -20.33 -14.40 -14.92
CA LYS A 371 -21.00 -14.73 -13.67
C LYS A 371 -21.82 -13.57 -13.11
N GLN A 372 -22.00 -12.49 -13.90
CA GLN A 372 -22.68 -11.26 -13.46
C GLN A 372 -22.01 -10.63 -12.22
N LEU A 373 -20.69 -10.77 -12.10
CA LEU A 373 -19.86 -10.19 -11.05
C LEU A 373 -18.91 -9.14 -11.65
N SER A 374 -18.50 -8.17 -10.83
CA SER A 374 -17.51 -7.17 -11.19
C SER A 374 -16.48 -7.01 -10.07
N VAL A 375 -15.30 -6.54 -10.41
CA VAL A 375 -14.26 -6.22 -9.41
C VAL A 375 -14.76 -5.17 -8.42
N SER A 376 -15.54 -4.19 -8.89
CA SER A 376 -16.11 -3.14 -8.03
C SER A 376 -17.04 -3.69 -6.94
N GLU A 377 -17.88 -4.68 -7.25
CA GLU A 377 -18.72 -5.36 -6.26
C GLU A 377 -17.88 -6.15 -5.25
N LEU A 378 -16.82 -6.81 -5.72
CA LEU A 378 -15.90 -7.53 -4.83
C LEU A 378 -15.13 -6.58 -3.90
N GLU A 379 -14.76 -5.38 -4.35
CA GLU A 379 -14.15 -4.34 -3.51
C GLU A 379 -15.11 -3.90 -2.40
N GLN A 380 -16.37 -3.64 -2.73
CA GLN A 380 -17.38 -3.21 -1.75
C GLN A 380 -17.61 -4.25 -0.64
N THR A 381 -17.46 -5.52 -0.97
CA THR A 381 -17.63 -6.64 -0.03
C THR A 381 -16.31 -7.09 0.63
N GLY A 382 -15.18 -6.42 0.37
CA GLY A 382 -13.87 -6.80 0.89
C GLY A 382 -13.30 -8.10 0.28
N ARG A 383 -13.89 -8.57 -0.81
CA ARG A 383 -13.45 -9.77 -1.52
C ARG A 383 -12.43 -9.49 -2.63
N TYR A 384 -12.16 -8.24 -2.93
CA TYR A 384 -11.03 -7.80 -3.71
C TYR A 384 -10.24 -6.79 -2.89
N VAL A 385 -8.98 -7.08 -2.63
CA VAL A 385 -8.06 -6.22 -1.91
C VAL A 385 -6.76 -6.10 -2.68
N GLN A 386 -6.13 -4.92 -2.64
CA GLN A 386 -4.88 -4.70 -3.35
C GLN A 386 -3.86 -3.93 -2.52
N ASP A 387 -2.59 -4.25 -2.74
CA ASP A 387 -1.41 -3.55 -2.24
C ASP A 387 -0.51 -3.19 -3.42
N VAL A 388 -0.66 -1.98 -3.92
CA VAL A 388 0.01 -1.51 -5.15
C VAL A 388 0.91 -0.32 -4.87
N TYR A 389 2.04 -0.25 -5.60
CA TYR A 389 3.11 0.73 -5.43
C TYR A 389 3.78 1.07 -6.77
#